data_bf0ea4d251649288c9203bc597e63e56
#
_entry.id   bf0ea4d251649288c9203bc597e63e56
#
_cell.length_a   1.000
_cell.length_b   1.000
_cell.length_c   1.000
_cell.angle_alpha   90.00
_cell.angle_beta   90.00
_cell.angle_gamma   90.00
#
_symmetry.space_group_name_H-M   'P 1'
#
loop_
_entity.id
_entity.type
_entity.pdbx_description
1 polymer ?
#
loop_
_entity_poly.entity_id
_entity_poly.type
_entity_poly.pdbx_seq_one_letter_code
_entity_poly.pdbx_strand_id
1 'polypeptide(L)'
;MTSYHDVIVVGVGSMGAATCFHLAKRGVKVLGIDSQPVPNTNSSYNGNTRVIRLTYQEHPDYVPLLKEAYRLWGEIEQETGTKLLHKTGVLYMGFPDGKAISGVKLASETHQLPYSTLTHTELAEQFPQFNLPDGMVGALEPEGGYLLSERSVKAYACAAQSNGATMITSEPVLDWSHDAFGVTVRTASGSHTASQLIFSVGAWS
;
A
#
# COMPACT_ATOMS: atom_id res chain seq x y z
N MET A 1 19.44 -25.24 13.84
CA MET A 1 18.83 -26.01 12.73
C MET A 1 18.50 -25.01 11.63
N THR A 2 19.06 -25.18 10.44
CA THR A 2 18.76 -24.32 9.29
C THR A 2 17.35 -24.66 8.82
N SER A 3 16.39 -23.74 8.96
CA SER A 3 15.05 -23.93 8.41
C SER A 3 15.06 -23.52 6.94
N TYR A 4 14.66 -24.43 6.06
CA TYR A 4 14.53 -24.16 4.64
C TYR A 4 13.14 -23.55 4.35
N HIS A 5 13.14 -22.45 3.59
CA HIS A 5 11.93 -21.77 3.13
C HIS A 5 11.84 -21.80 1.60
N ASP A 6 10.67 -21.59 1.04
CA ASP A 6 10.54 -21.44 -0.40
C ASP A 6 10.99 -20.04 -0.82
N VAL A 7 10.61 -19.02 -0.01
CA VAL A 7 10.90 -17.60 -0.28
C VAL A 7 11.35 -16.90 1.00
N ILE A 8 12.41 -16.11 0.91
CA ILE A 8 12.76 -15.10 1.91
C ILE A 8 12.39 -13.72 1.36
N VAL A 9 11.71 -12.90 2.17
CA VAL A 9 11.38 -11.50 1.87
C VAL A 9 12.16 -10.60 2.84
N VAL A 10 13.08 -9.81 2.31
CA VAL A 10 13.87 -8.85 3.10
C VAL A 10 13.22 -7.47 2.99
N GLY A 11 12.83 -6.92 4.15
CA GLY A 11 12.01 -5.73 4.29
C GLY A 11 10.52 -6.09 4.37
N VAL A 12 9.92 -5.93 5.57
CA VAL A 12 8.49 -6.23 5.84
C VAL A 12 7.72 -4.91 6.01
N GLY A 13 7.98 -3.96 5.11
CA GLY A 13 7.19 -2.74 4.97
C GLY A 13 5.86 -2.99 4.26
N SER A 14 5.24 -1.95 3.66
CA SER A 14 3.95 -2.07 2.97
C SER A 14 3.95 -3.13 1.87
N MET A 15 5.00 -3.16 1.05
CA MET A 15 5.13 -4.13 -0.02
C MET A 15 5.47 -5.53 0.50
N GLY A 16 6.47 -5.62 1.41
CA GLY A 16 6.92 -6.90 1.94
C GLY A 16 5.89 -7.61 2.81
N ALA A 17 5.15 -6.90 3.65
CA ALA A 17 4.07 -7.48 4.45
C ALA A 17 2.97 -8.06 3.58
N ALA A 18 2.53 -7.33 2.55
CA ALA A 18 1.55 -7.81 1.57
C ALA A 18 2.09 -9.02 0.78
N THR A 19 3.36 -8.98 0.37
CA THR A 19 4.02 -10.11 -0.31
C THR A 19 4.04 -11.36 0.56
N CYS A 20 4.46 -11.25 1.82
CA CYS A 20 4.45 -12.35 2.77
C CYS A 20 3.05 -12.95 2.95
N PHE A 21 2.03 -12.09 3.09
CA PHE A 21 0.64 -12.54 3.22
C PHE A 21 0.17 -13.31 1.99
N HIS A 22 0.30 -12.74 0.80
CA HIS A 22 -0.21 -13.37 -0.41
C HIS A 22 0.54 -14.65 -0.78
N LEU A 23 1.83 -14.76 -0.47
CA LEU A 23 2.59 -16.00 -0.64
C LEU A 23 2.16 -17.06 0.38
N ALA A 24 2.08 -16.72 1.66
CA ALA A 24 1.64 -17.64 2.71
C ALA A 24 0.22 -18.16 2.46
N LYS A 25 -0.70 -17.29 2.07
CA LYS A 25 -2.07 -17.67 1.69
C LYS A 25 -2.15 -18.67 0.53
N ARG A 26 -1.11 -18.73 -0.32
CA ARG A 26 -0.95 -19.73 -1.39
C ARG A 26 -0.21 -20.99 -0.96
N GLY A 27 0.11 -21.14 0.33
CA GLY A 27 0.80 -22.29 0.88
C GLY A 27 2.32 -22.28 0.70
N VAL A 28 2.90 -21.15 0.29
CA VAL A 28 4.34 -20.96 0.16
C VAL A 28 4.96 -20.79 1.56
N LYS A 29 6.06 -21.48 1.86
CA LYS A 29 6.80 -21.32 3.11
C LYS A 29 7.63 -20.04 3.06
N VAL A 30 7.12 -18.97 3.66
CA VAL A 30 7.71 -17.63 3.60
C VAL A 30 8.40 -17.29 4.92
N LEU A 31 9.60 -16.70 4.80
CA LEU A 31 10.30 -16.01 5.87
C LEU A 31 10.39 -14.52 5.53
N GLY A 32 9.75 -13.66 6.33
CA GLY A 32 9.94 -12.21 6.29
C GLY A 32 11.01 -11.78 7.29
N ILE A 33 11.97 -10.97 6.86
CA ILE A 33 13.03 -10.41 7.75
C ILE A 33 12.99 -8.89 7.64
N ASP A 34 12.95 -8.19 8.78
CA ASP A 34 13.04 -6.73 8.84
C ASP A 34 14.01 -6.30 9.93
N SER A 35 14.81 -5.27 9.63
CA SER A 35 15.76 -4.68 10.59
C SER A 35 15.08 -3.92 11.73
N GLN A 36 13.80 -3.61 11.59
CA GLN A 36 12.99 -2.84 12.52
C GLN A 36 11.77 -3.66 13.00
N PRO A 37 11.12 -3.24 14.09
CA PRO A 37 9.77 -3.72 14.39
C PRO A 37 8.80 -3.44 13.25
N VAL A 38 7.74 -4.25 13.12
CA VAL A 38 6.70 -4.03 12.11
C VAL A 38 5.36 -3.80 12.81
N PRO A 39 4.72 -2.62 12.65
CA PRO A 39 5.17 -1.43 11.91
C PRO A 39 6.26 -0.63 12.63
N ASN A 40 6.90 0.32 11.92
CA ASN A 40 7.92 1.20 12.45
C ASN A 40 7.85 2.62 11.84
N THR A 41 8.62 3.56 12.39
CA THR A 41 8.62 4.97 11.96
C THR A 41 9.67 5.30 10.89
N ASN A 42 10.53 4.36 10.52
CA ASN A 42 11.61 4.55 9.56
C ASN A 42 11.23 4.10 8.13
N SER A 43 9.98 3.75 7.91
CA SER A 43 9.48 3.27 6.62
C SER A 43 8.62 4.32 5.90
N SER A 44 8.52 4.22 4.57
CA SER A 44 7.73 5.16 3.75
C SER A 44 6.23 5.17 4.08
N TYR A 45 5.71 4.12 4.69
CA TYR A 45 4.31 4.04 5.14
C TYR A 45 4.08 4.74 6.49
N ASN A 46 5.13 5.19 7.18
CA ASN A 46 5.00 5.86 8.48
C ASN A 46 3.96 6.99 8.44
N GLY A 47 3.18 7.09 9.51
CA GLY A 47 2.09 8.03 9.69
C GLY A 47 0.73 7.32 9.69
N ASN A 48 -0.29 8.05 10.18
CA ASN A 48 -1.59 7.45 10.44
C ASN A 48 -2.34 7.05 9.18
N THR A 49 -2.26 7.86 8.12
CA THR A 49 -3.12 7.70 6.94
C THR A 49 -2.37 7.88 5.63
N ARG A 50 -2.93 7.31 4.56
CA ARG A 50 -2.60 7.59 3.15
C ARG A 50 -3.88 7.75 2.35
N VAL A 51 -3.90 8.74 1.47
CA VAL A 51 -5.02 8.93 0.53
C VAL A 51 -5.09 7.72 -0.41
N ILE A 52 -6.31 7.27 -0.66
CA ILE A 52 -6.64 6.28 -1.69
C ILE A 52 -7.77 6.84 -2.57
N ARG A 53 -7.68 6.61 -3.87
CA ARG A 53 -8.61 7.18 -4.85
C ARG A 53 -8.67 6.33 -6.10
N LEU A 54 -9.78 6.39 -6.84
CA LEU A 54 -9.94 5.71 -8.13
C LEU A 54 -9.67 6.65 -9.31
N THR A 55 -10.07 7.92 -9.19
CA THR A 55 -9.89 8.92 -10.25
C THR A 55 -8.45 9.43 -10.29
N TYR A 56 -7.55 8.55 -10.78
CA TYR A 56 -6.11 8.83 -10.77
C TYR A 56 -5.77 9.85 -11.86
N GLN A 57 -5.45 11.09 -11.43
CA GLN A 57 -5.23 12.23 -12.31
C GLN A 57 -3.99 12.10 -13.21
N GLU A 58 -3.06 11.24 -12.84
CA GLU A 58 -1.80 11.05 -13.56
C GLU A 58 -1.98 10.32 -14.87
N HIS A 59 -2.79 9.26 -14.89
CA HIS A 59 -3.17 8.54 -16.11
C HIS A 59 -4.34 7.57 -15.86
N PRO A 60 -5.32 7.45 -16.78
CA PRO A 60 -6.46 6.56 -16.61
C PRO A 60 -6.11 5.07 -16.57
N ASP A 61 -4.97 4.64 -17.15
CA ASP A 61 -4.54 3.24 -17.15
C ASP A 61 -4.24 2.68 -15.74
N TYR A 62 -4.09 3.54 -14.73
CA TYR A 62 -3.98 3.11 -13.34
C TYR A 62 -5.31 2.61 -12.76
N VAL A 63 -6.45 3.01 -13.31
CA VAL A 63 -7.77 2.71 -12.73
C VAL A 63 -8.04 1.21 -12.57
N PRO A 64 -7.72 0.33 -13.54
CA PRO A 64 -7.88 -1.12 -13.35
C PRO A 64 -7.09 -1.66 -12.16
N LEU A 65 -5.84 -1.22 -11.96
CA LEU A 65 -5.01 -1.59 -10.80
C LEU A 65 -5.61 -1.07 -9.49
N LEU A 66 -6.17 0.13 -9.50
CA LEU A 66 -6.81 0.73 -8.33
C LEU A 66 -8.09 -0.01 -7.95
N LYS A 67 -8.92 -0.41 -8.92
CA LYS A 67 -10.09 -1.25 -8.67
C LYS A 67 -9.70 -2.58 -8.01
N GLU A 68 -8.63 -3.22 -8.50
CA GLU A 68 -8.09 -4.43 -7.86
C GLU A 68 -7.54 -4.14 -6.46
N ALA A 69 -6.84 -3.03 -6.25
CA ALA A 69 -6.39 -2.62 -4.92
C ALA A 69 -7.56 -2.46 -3.93
N TYR A 70 -8.67 -1.82 -4.34
CA TYR A 70 -9.87 -1.71 -3.50
C TYR A 70 -10.47 -3.07 -3.15
N ARG A 71 -10.49 -4.01 -4.10
CA ARG A 71 -10.92 -5.40 -3.86
C ARG A 71 -10.03 -6.09 -2.82
N LEU A 72 -8.71 -5.96 -2.96
CA LEU A 72 -7.72 -6.55 -2.04
C LEU A 72 -7.77 -5.92 -0.63
N TRP A 73 -8.06 -4.61 -0.53
CA TRP A 73 -8.32 -3.96 0.76
C TRP A 73 -9.55 -4.52 1.44
N GLY A 74 -10.62 -4.79 0.70
CA GLY A 74 -11.80 -5.48 1.23
C GLY A 74 -11.49 -6.90 1.73
N GLU A 75 -10.65 -7.65 1.01
CA GLU A 75 -10.23 -9.00 1.44
C GLU A 75 -9.48 -9.00 2.77
N ILE A 76 -8.47 -8.13 2.91
CA ILE A 76 -7.68 -8.10 4.15
C ILE A 76 -8.51 -7.58 5.33
N GLU A 77 -9.45 -6.65 5.12
CA GLU A 77 -10.40 -6.23 6.14
C GLU A 77 -11.27 -7.39 6.63
N GLN A 78 -11.79 -8.21 5.71
CA GLN A 78 -12.58 -9.41 6.05
C GLN A 78 -11.74 -10.46 6.80
N GLU A 79 -10.52 -10.72 6.33
CA GLU A 79 -9.63 -11.72 6.91
C GLU A 79 -9.19 -11.36 8.34
N THR A 80 -8.96 -10.08 8.60
CA THR A 80 -8.43 -9.62 9.88
C THR A 80 -9.49 -9.05 10.82
N GLY A 81 -10.71 -8.82 10.35
CA GLY A 81 -11.75 -8.12 11.09
C GLY A 81 -11.42 -6.65 11.40
N THR A 82 -10.41 -6.10 10.72
CA THR A 82 -9.89 -4.75 11.01
C THR A 82 -10.33 -3.78 9.92
N LYS A 83 -11.00 -2.70 10.29
CA LYS A 83 -11.35 -1.62 9.35
C LYS A 83 -10.12 -0.78 9.03
N LEU A 84 -9.74 -0.74 7.75
CA LEU A 84 -8.52 -0.10 7.22
C LEU A 84 -8.84 1.01 6.22
N LEU A 85 -9.76 0.75 5.31
CA LEU A 85 -10.20 1.66 4.25
C LEU A 85 -11.42 2.46 4.71
N HIS A 86 -11.30 3.79 4.71
CA HIS A 86 -12.37 4.72 5.03
C HIS A 86 -12.71 5.56 3.79
N LYS A 87 -13.87 5.32 3.19
CA LYS A 87 -14.38 6.10 2.07
C LYS A 87 -15.01 7.38 2.60
N THR A 88 -14.33 8.49 2.45
CA THR A 88 -14.76 9.82 2.90
C THR A 88 -14.94 10.80 1.75
N GLY A 89 -14.67 10.34 0.54
CA GLY A 89 -14.51 11.17 -0.64
C GLY A 89 -13.11 11.77 -0.74
N VAL A 90 -12.74 12.18 -1.93
CA VAL A 90 -11.55 12.98 -2.24
C VAL A 90 -11.96 14.19 -3.06
N LEU A 91 -11.61 15.37 -2.56
CA LEU A 91 -11.83 16.64 -3.24
C LEU A 91 -10.55 17.08 -3.92
N TYR A 92 -10.57 17.19 -5.23
CA TYR A 92 -9.55 17.83 -6.03
C TYR A 92 -9.93 19.28 -6.27
N MET A 93 -8.97 20.18 -6.16
CA MET A 93 -9.15 21.61 -6.37
C MET A 93 -8.10 22.13 -7.33
N GLY A 94 -8.50 22.93 -8.29
CA GLY A 94 -7.59 23.50 -9.28
C GLY A 94 -8.31 24.34 -10.34
N PHE A 95 -7.54 24.87 -11.28
CA PHE A 95 -8.14 25.54 -12.44
C PHE A 95 -8.78 24.49 -13.37
N PRO A 96 -9.85 24.86 -14.13
CA PRO A 96 -10.62 23.91 -14.96
C PRO A 96 -9.77 23.16 -15.98
N ASP A 97 -8.74 23.78 -16.54
CA ASP A 97 -7.79 23.24 -17.51
C ASP A 97 -6.51 22.69 -16.85
N GLY A 98 -6.40 22.77 -15.52
CA GLY A 98 -5.27 22.25 -14.77
C GLY A 98 -5.22 20.72 -14.76
N LYS A 99 -4.01 20.15 -14.66
CA LYS A 99 -3.79 18.69 -14.71
C LYS A 99 -4.64 17.91 -13.71
N ALA A 100 -4.86 18.44 -12.51
CA ALA A 100 -5.65 17.75 -11.50
C ALA A 100 -7.11 17.57 -11.95
N ILE A 101 -7.76 18.64 -12.36
CA ILE A 101 -9.18 18.63 -12.78
C ILE A 101 -9.36 17.87 -14.09
N SER A 102 -8.53 18.17 -15.11
CA SER A 102 -8.61 17.49 -16.40
C SER A 102 -8.28 15.99 -16.30
N GLY A 103 -7.30 15.61 -15.48
CA GLY A 103 -6.94 14.20 -15.26
C GLY A 103 -8.03 13.41 -14.54
N VAL A 104 -8.64 13.97 -13.48
CA VAL A 104 -9.79 13.37 -12.79
C VAL A 104 -10.95 13.15 -13.77
N LYS A 105 -11.28 14.17 -14.56
CA LYS A 105 -12.33 14.08 -15.57
C LYS A 105 -12.06 12.98 -16.60
N LEU A 106 -10.85 12.97 -17.17
CA LEU A 106 -10.44 11.95 -18.13
C LEU A 106 -10.53 10.54 -17.56
N ALA A 107 -9.97 10.29 -16.35
CA ALA A 107 -10.03 8.99 -15.71
C ALA A 107 -11.48 8.55 -15.42
N SER A 108 -12.32 9.49 -14.96
CA SER A 108 -13.72 9.22 -14.65
C SER A 108 -14.53 8.88 -15.89
N GLU A 109 -14.40 9.65 -16.95
CA GLU A 109 -15.11 9.43 -18.22
C GLU A 109 -14.65 8.12 -18.89
N THR A 110 -13.32 7.84 -18.89
CA THR A 110 -12.77 6.63 -19.51
C THR A 110 -13.25 5.35 -18.81
N HIS A 111 -13.35 5.37 -17.48
CA HIS A 111 -13.66 4.18 -16.68
C HIS A 111 -15.04 4.21 -16.01
N GLN A 112 -15.90 5.19 -16.40
CA GLN A 112 -17.25 5.35 -15.87
C GLN A 112 -17.27 5.44 -14.33
N LEU A 113 -16.34 6.21 -13.77
CA LEU A 113 -16.28 6.42 -12.33
C LEU A 113 -17.17 7.58 -11.91
N PRO A 114 -17.87 7.50 -10.77
CA PRO A 114 -18.67 8.60 -10.27
C PRO A 114 -17.79 9.77 -9.84
N TYR A 115 -18.12 10.95 -10.28
CA TYR A 115 -17.54 12.21 -9.80
C TYR A 115 -18.55 13.35 -9.99
N SER A 116 -18.37 14.43 -9.25
CA SER A 116 -19.11 15.67 -9.44
C SER A 116 -18.15 16.85 -9.56
N THR A 117 -18.51 17.82 -10.38
CA THR A 117 -17.80 19.10 -10.48
C THR A 117 -18.45 20.12 -9.58
N LEU A 118 -17.65 20.94 -8.92
CA LEU A 118 -18.09 22.04 -8.07
C LEU A 118 -17.54 23.36 -8.63
N THR A 119 -18.41 24.32 -8.84
CA THR A 119 -18.03 25.69 -9.16
C THR A 119 -17.31 26.34 -7.99
N HIS A 120 -16.66 27.48 -8.22
CA HIS A 120 -16.02 28.25 -7.13
C HIS A 120 -17.01 28.60 -6.00
N THR A 121 -18.22 28.98 -6.36
CA THR A 121 -19.27 29.32 -5.37
C THR A 121 -19.69 28.10 -4.57
N GLU A 122 -19.95 26.97 -5.22
CA GLU A 122 -20.31 25.72 -4.54
C GLU A 122 -19.18 25.20 -3.63
N LEU A 123 -17.91 25.39 -4.03
CA LEU A 123 -16.77 25.08 -3.16
C LEU A 123 -16.75 25.94 -1.91
N ALA A 124 -16.95 27.25 -2.04
CA ALA A 124 -16.99 28.17 -0.90
C ALA A 124 -18.15 27.87 0.07
N GLU A 125 -19.30 27.44 -0.48
CA GLU A 125 -20.47 27.07 0.32
C GLU A 125 -20.30 25.71 1.03
N GLN A 126 -19.84 24.68 0.31
CA GLN A 126 -19.74 23.32 0.83
C GLN A 126 -18.47 23.07 1.65
N PHE A 127 -17.38 23.80 1.34
CA PHE A 127 -16.08 23.63 1.96
C PHE A 127 -15.49 24.99 2.42
N PRO A 128 -16.17 25.72 3.33
CA PRO A 128 -15.80 27.09 3.71
C PRO A 128 -14.45 27.19 4.41
N GLN A 129 -13.86 26.08 4.82
CA GLN A 129 -12.50 26.01 5.39
C GLN A 129 -11.39 26.28 4.37
N PHE A 130 -11.69 26.23 3.05
CA PHE A 130 -10.72 26.51 2.01
C PHE A 130 -10.94 27.91 1.43
N ASN A 131 -9.90 28.72 1.44
CA ASN A 131 -9.88 30.02 0.76
C ASN A 131 -9.11 29.86 -0.56
N LEU A 132 -9.85 29.72 -1.65
CA LEU A 132 -9.28 29.44 -2.97
C LEU A 132 -9.20 30.69 -3.83
N PRO A 133 -8.18 30.82 -4.70
CA PRO A 133 -8.13 31.85 -5.73
C PRO A 133 -9.36 31.78 -6.65
N ASP A 134 -9.77 32.96 -7.18
CA ASP A 134 -10.86 33.06 -8.14
C ASP A 134 -10.63 32.18 -9.37
N GLY A 135 -11.70 31.55 -9.86
CA GLY A 135 -11.68 30.70 -11.04
C GLY A 135 -11.25 29.25 -10.78
N MET A 136 -10.83 28.90 -9.58
CA MET A 136 -10.66 27.49 -9.21
C MET A 136 -12.00 26.79 -9.08
N VAL A 137 -12.02 25.51 -9.44
CA VAL A 137 -13.16 24.60 -9.38
C VAL A 137 -12.80 23.35 -8.60
N GLY A 138 -13.81 22.57 -8.22
CA GLY A 138 -13.63 21.29 -7.55
C GLY A 138 -14.05 20.11 -8.43
N ALA A 139 -13.41 18.96 -8.17
CA ALA A 139 -13.91 17.66 -8.60
C ALA A 139 -13.95 16.74 -7.36
N LEU A 140 -15.12 16.26 -7.01
CA LEU A 140 -15.36 15.39 -5.86
C LEU A 140 -15.54 13.95 -6.33
N GLU A 141 -14.67 13.08 -5.87
CA GLU A 141 -14.74 11.62 -6.03
C GLU A 141 -15.32 10.98 -4.77
N PRO A 142 -16.53 10.38 -4.80
CA PRO A 142 -17.15 9.81 -3.60
C PRO A 142 -16.49 8.51 -3.13
N GLU A 143 -15.88 7.75 -4.03
CA GLU A 143 -15.26 6.44 -3.73
C GLU A 143 -13.86 6.56 -3.12
N GLY A 144 -13.24 7.73 -3.18
CA GLY A 144 -11.96 7.99 -2.57
C GLY A 144 -12.03 8.11 -1.06
N GLY A 145 -10.87 8.24 -0.43
CA GLY A 145 -10.79 8.36 1.03
C GLY A 145 -9.37 8.14 1.55
N TYR A 146 -9.24 7.42 2.65
CA TYR A 146 -7.93 7.13 3.22
C TYR A 146 -7.82 5.72 3.79
N LEU A 147 -6.60 5.23 3.84
CA LEU A 147 -6.18 4.00 4.51
C LEU A 147 -5.46 4.34 5.81
N LEU A 148 -5.67 3.53 6.84
CA LEU A 148 -4.89 3.57 8.07
C LEU A 148 -3.56 2.85 7.84
N SER A 149 -2.53 3.58 7.38
CA SER A 149 -1.33 2.99 6.76
C SER A 149 -0.54 2.06 7.68
N GLU A 150 -0.20 2.48 8.89
CA GLU A 150 0.52 1.62 9.86
C GLU A 150 -0.31 0.40 10.28
N ARG A 151 -1.62 0.60 10.49
CA ARG A 151 -2.54 -0.50 10.80
C ARG A 151 -2.65 -1.50 9.65
N SER A 152 -2.61 -1.02 8.42
CA SER A 152 -2.63 -1.86 7.22
C SER A 152 -1.41 -2.77 7.16
N VAL A 153 -0.20 -2.21 7.38
CA VAL A 153 1.03 -3.02 7.41
C VAL A 153 0.99 -4.05 8.53
N LYS A 154 0.54 -3.66 9.71
CA LYS A 154 0.37 -4.59 10.84
C LYS A 154 -0.64 -5.69 10.51
N ALA A 155 -1.78 -5.35 9.91
CA ALA A 155 -2.80 -6.32 9.52
C ALA A 155 -2.25 -7.35 8.54
N TYR A 156 -1.55 -6.92 7.50
CA TYR A 156 -0.90 -7.83 6.55
C TYR A 156 0.17 -8.71 7.20
N ALA A 157 1.03 -8.15 8.06
CA ALA A 157 2.06 -8.94 8.76
C ALA A 157 1.44 -10.00 9.69
N CYS A 158 0.43 -9.63 10.47
CA CYS A 158 -0.29 -10.58 11.34
C CYS A 158 -1.03 -11.64 10.52
N ALA A 159 -1.71 -11.26 9.45
CA ALA A 159 -2.40 -12.20 8.57
C ALA A 159 -1.42 -13.16 7.88
N ALA A 160 -0.23 -12.67 7.47
CA ALA A 160 0.82 -13.53 6.94
C ALA A 160 1.24 -14.61 7.95
N GLN A 161 1.47 -14.24 9.21
CA GLN A 161 1.81 -15.19 10.27
C GLN A 161 0.68 -16.19 10.54
N SER A 162 -0.57 -15.73 10.56
CA SER A 162 -1.74 -16.60 10.72
C SER A 162 -1.89 -17.61 9.58
N ASN A 163 -1.39 -17.27 8.38
CA ASN A 163 -1.34 -18.15 7.22
C ASN A 163 -0.02 -18.95 7.12
N GLY A 164 0.81 -18.97 8.19
CA GLY A 164 2.00 -19.80 8.29
C GLY A 164 3.34 -19.15 7.88
N ALA A 165 3.36 -17.86 7.58
CA ALA A 165 4.63 -17.15 7.38
C ALA A 165 5.41 -17.03 8.69
N THR A 166 6.72 -17.18 8.63
CA THR A 166 7.64 -16.84 9.74
C THR A 166 8.08 -15.38 9.58
N MET A 167 8.15 -14.64 10.69
CA MET A 167 8.64 -13.26 10.72
C MET A 167 9.76 -13.11 11.72
N ILE A 168 10.89 -12.54 11.27
CA ILE A 168 12.01 -12.11 12.10
C ILE A 168 12.09 -10.59 11.98
N THR A 169 11.85 -9.89 13.07
CA THR A 169 11.86 -8.42 13.11
C THR A 169 12.90 -7.91 14.10
N SER A 170 13.32 -6.65 13.94
CA SER A 170 14.41 -6.05 14.73
C SER A 170 15.75 -6.78 14.54
N GLU A 171 15.94 -7.34 13.35
CA GLU A 171 17.14 -8.10 13.01
C GLU A 171 17.59 -7.79 11.58
N PRO A 172 18.67 -7.02 11.39
CA PRO A 172 19.15 -6.66 10.08
C PRO A 172 19.76 -7.86 9.35
N VAL A 173 19.54 -7.92 8.04
CA VAL A 173 20.31 -8.78 7.14
C VAL A 173 21.72 -8.20 7.02
N LEU A 174 22.71 -9.02 7.27
CA LEU A 174 24.14 -8.65 7.23
C LEU A 174 24.76 -8.92 5.88
N ASP A 175 24.30 -9.99 5.22
CA ASP A 175 24.85 -10.47 3.97
C ASP A 175 23.92 -11.49 3.32
N TRP A 176 24.07 -11.70 2.02
CA TRP A 176 23.37 -12.74 1.30
C TRP A 176 24.22 -13.30 0.16
N SER A 177 23.95 -14.53 -0.23
CA SER A 177 24.62 -15.20 -1.35
C SER A 177 23.62 -16.09 -2.07
N HIS A 178 23.94 -16.45 -3.32
CA HIS A 178 23.18 -17.45 -4.07
C HIS A 178 24.13 -18.46 -4.75
N ASP A 179 23.65 -19.68 -4.93
CA ASP A 179 24.31 -20.74 -5.64
C ASP A 179 23.30 -21.56 -6.48
N ALA A 180 23.72 -22.72 -6.96
CA ALA A 180 22.85 -23.61 -7.73
C ALA A 180 21.70 -24.22 -6.91
N PHE A 181 21.74 -24.13 -5.59
CA PHE A 181 20.75 -24.74 -4.69
C PHE A 181 19.76 -23.73 -4.10
N GLY A 182 20.01 -22.44 -4.32
CA GLY A 182 19.12 -21.36 -3.83
C GLY A 182 19.88 -20.18 -3.25
N VAL A 183 19.27 -19.55 -2.25
CA VAL A 183 19.81 -18.35 -1.60
C VAL A 183 20.05 -18.60 -0.12
N THR A 184 21.08 -17.97 0.41
CA THR A 184 21.39 -17.93 1.83
C THR A 184 21.40 -16.48 2.29
N VAL A 185 20.62 -16.18 3.33
CA VAL A 185 20.59 -14.87 3.99
C VAL A 185 21.17 -15.03 5.39
N ARG A 186 22.10 -14.16 5.76
CA ARG A 186 22.75 -14.15 7.06
C ARG A 186 22.31 -12.97 7.91
N THR A 187 21.95 -13.26 9.15
CA THR A 187 21.60 -12.30 10.18
C THR A 187 22.50 -12.51 11.42
N ALA A 188 22.32 -11.73 12.47
CA ALA A 188 23.05 -11.92 13.72
C ALA A 188 22.69 -13.24 14.44
N SER A 189 21.44 -13.71 14.30
CA SER A 189 20.97 -14.95 14.93
C SER A 189 21.33 -16.23 14.15
N GLY A 190 21.76 -16.11 12.89
CA GLY A 190 22.14 -17.26 12.06
C GLY A 190 21.95 -17.09 10.57
N SER A 191 21.90 -18.23 9.88
CA SER A 191 21.71 -18.29 8.42
C SER A 191 20.39 -18.95 8.08
N HIS A 192 19.69 -18.39 7.10
CA HIS A 192 18.41 -18.84 6.58
C HIS A 192 18.55 -19.14 5.09
N THR A 193 17.98 -20.25 4.63
CA THR A 193 18.06 -20.67 3.24
C THR A 193 16.70 -20.73 2.58
N ALA A 194 16.64 -20.40 1.30
CA ALA A 194 15.42 -20.48 0.51
C ALA A 194 15.70 -20.72 -0.97
N SER A 195 14.67 -21.08 -1.74
CA SER A 195 14.77 -21.15 -3.21
C SER A 195 14.85 -19.77 -3.83
N GLN A 196 14.19 -18.75 -3.25
CA GLN A 196 14.08 -17.42 -3.83
C GLN A 196 14.24 -16.33 -2.76
N LEU A 197 14.74 -15.17 -3.19
CA LEU A 197 14.92 -13.99 -2.36
C LEU A 197 14.21 -12.80 -3.01
N ILE A 198 13.41 -12.08 -2.22
CA ILE A 198 12.73 -10.86 -2.62
C ILE A 198 13.25 -9.71 -1.75
N PHE A 199 13.73 -8.66 -2.38
CA PHE A 199 14.08 -7.41 -1.71
C PHE A 199 12.92 -6.41 -1.81
N SER A 200 12.43 -5.95 -0.66
CA SER A 200 11.43 -4.88 -0.53
C SER A 200 11.85 -3.85 0.52
N VAL A 201 13.14 -3.54 0.52
CA VAL A 201 13.85 -2.74 1.52
C VAL A 201 13.64 -1.22 1.38
N GLY A 202 12.88 -0.77 0.37
CA GLY A 202 12.55 0.64 0.18
C GLY A 202 13.79 1.49 -0.10
N ALA A 203 13.98 2.54 0.71
CA ALA A 203 15.11 3.45 0.59
C ALA A 203 16.42 2.91 1.21
N TRP A 204 16.39 1.70 1.75
CA TRP A 204 17.52 1.09 2.48
C TRP A 204 18.25 0.01 1.65
N SER A 205 18.16 0.09 0.32
CA SER A 205 18.82 -0.82 -0.64
C SER A 205 20.29 -0.52 -0.84
#